data_5c6572260f93ad866f33f8c5ccfc17be
#
_entry.id   5c6572260f93ad866f33f8c5ccfc17be
#
_cell.length_a   1.000
_cell.length_b   1.000
_cell.length_c   1.000
_cell.angle_alpha   90.00
_cell.angle_beta   90.00
_cell.angle_gamma   90.00
#
_symmetry.space_group_name_H-M   'P 1'
#
loop_
_entity.id
_entity.type
_entity.pdbx_description
1 polymer ?
#
loop_
_entity_poly.entity_id
_entity_poly.type
_entity_poly.pdbx_seq_one_letter_code
_entity_poly.pdbx_strand_id
1 'polypeptide(L)' 'MKRLSEIAIGQPVTIEKFEEDEIFLKLMEMGFIPGEKVIIEQVAPLGDPISIEVAGYRLSLRLNEASKIFVSEP' A
#
# COMPACT_ATOMS: atom_id res chain seq x y z
N MET A 1 5.55 -13.15 2.93
CA MET A 1 4.77 -11.94 2.63
C MET A 1 5.55 -11.04 1.69
N LYS A 2 4.84 -10.34 0.83
CA LYS A 2 5.44 -9.35 -0.06
C LYS A 2 5.23 -7.96 0.48
N ARG A 3 6.03 -7.02 -0.01
CA ARG A 3 5.82 -5.60 0.27
C ARG A 3 4.84 -5.04 -0.77
N LEU A 4 4.03 -4.06 -0.37
CA LEU A 4 3.06 -3.47 -1.29
C LEU A 4 3.73 -2.92 -2.56
N SER A 5 4.96 -2.41 -2.43
CA SER A 5 5.71 -1.89 -3.57
C SER A 5 6.05 -2.95 -4.62
N GLU A 6 5.92 -4.23 -4.28
CA GLU A 6 6.23 -5.34 -5.18
C GLU A 6 5.00 -5.89 -5.92
N ILE A 7 3.82 -5.38 -5.61
CA ILE A 7 2.55 -5.91 -6.12
C ILE A 7 2.23 -5.28 -7.47
N ALA A 8 1.68 -6.11 -8.37
CA ALA A 8 1.30 -5.66 -9.70
C ALA A 8 0.02 -4.80 -9.65
N ILE A 9 -0.09 -3.89 -10.62
CA ILE A 9 -1.30 -3.08 -10.79
C ILE A 9 -2.51 -4.00 -10.97
N GLY A 10 -3.58 -3.68 -10.25
CA GLY A 10 -4.84 -4.39 -10.36
C GLY A 10 -4.97 -5.63 -9.50
N GLN A 11 -3.92 -6.03 -8.81
CA GLN A 11 -3.96 -7.21 -7.95
C GLN A 11 -4.42 -6.85 -6.55
N PRO A 12 -5.60 -7.35 -6.08
CA PRO A 12 -6.02 -7.11 -4.71
C PRO A 12 -5.13 -7.84 -3.72
N VAL A 13 -4.74 -7.15 -2.67
CA VAL A 13 -3.95 -7.75 -1.59
C VAL A 13 -4.49 -7.24 -0.25
N THR A 14 -4.16 -7.95 0.81
CA THR A 14 -4.59 -7.58 2.16
C THR A 14 -3.38 -7.10 2.96
N ILE A 15 -3.56 -5.98 3.65
CA ILE A 15 -2.52 -5.46 4.54
C ILE A 15 -2.38 -6.39 5.74
N GLU A 16 -1.15 -6.85 5.99
CA GLU A 16 -0.86 -7.74 7.12
C GLU A 16 -0.19 -7.00 8.27
N LYS A 17 0.86 -6.25 7.97
CA LYS A 17 1.60 -5.52 9.00
C LYS A 17 2.47 -4.45 8.35
N PHE A 18 3.08 -3.63 9.18
CA PHE A 18 4.03 -2.61 8.75
C PHE A 18 5.43 -2.96 9.24
N GLU A 19 6.42 -2.53 8.50
CA GLU A 19 7.78 -2.51 8.99
C GLU A 19 7.84 -1.50 10.15
N GLU A 20 8.57 -1.82 11.22
CA GLU A 20 8.71 -0.90 12.34
C GLU A 20 9.44 0.35 11.91
N ASP A 21 8.70 1.47 11.88
CA ASP A 21 9.19 2.75 11.38
C ASP A 21 8.24 3.83 11.88
N GLU A 22 8.72 5.06 11.92
CA GLU A 22 7.90 6.20 12.34
C GLU A 22 6.69 6.43 11.44
N ILE A 23 6.74 5.90 10.22
CA ILE A 23 5.70 6.11 9.22
C ILE A 23 4.42 5.32 9.47
N PHE A 24 4.46 4.27 10.31
CA PHE A 24 3.29 3.39 10.41
C PHE A 24 2.04 4.09 10.96
N LEU A 25 2.21 5.03 11.90
CA LEU A 25 1.08 5.79 12.43
C LEU A 25 0.43 6.64 11.34
N LYS A 26 1.26 7.28 10.53
CA LYS A 26 0.78 8.08 9.41
C LYS A 26 0.00 7.23 8.42
N LEU A 27 0.52 6.04 8.10
CA LEU A 27 -0.15 5.13 7.18
C LEU A 27 -1.49 4.66 7.73
N MET A 28 -1.55 4.33 9.03
CA MET A 28 -2.79 3.93 9.66
C MET A 28 -3.83 5.05 9.64
N GLU A 29 -3.40 6.28 9.88
CA GLU A 29 -4.28 7.45 9.81
C GLU A 29 -4.83 7.67 8.41
N MET A 30 -4.09 7.25 7.39
CA MET A 30 -4.51 7.33 5.99
C MET A 30 -5.45 6.20 5.58
N GLY A 31 -5.70 5.23 6.45
CA GLY A 31 -6.59 4.11 6.16
C GLY A 31 -5.88 2.80 5.85
N PHE A 32 -4.56 2.76 5.89
CA PHE A 32 -3.80 1.53 5.67
C PHE A 32 -3.77 0.72 6.95
N ILE A 33 -4.87 0.05 7.24
CA ILE A 33 -5.06 -0.69 8.50
C ILE A 33 -4.94 -2.18 8.23
N PRO A 34 -4.22 -2.95 9.08
CA PRO A 34 -4.16 -4.41 8.91
C PRO A 34 -5.54 -5.01 8.75
N GLY A 35 -5.68 -5.90 7.76
CA GLY A 35 -6.95 -6.50 7.41
C GLY A 35 -7.68 -5.81 6.25
N GLU A 36 -7.31 -4.58 5.93
CA GLU A 36 -7.91 -3.87 4.78
C GLU A 36 -7.34 -4.37 3.47
N LYS A 37 -8.19 -4.41 2.45
CA LYS A 37 -7.76 -4.74 1.09
C LYS A 37 -7.29 -3.49 0.38
N VAL A 38 -6.24 -3.64 -0.42
CA VAL A 38 -5.72 -2.55 -1.23
C VAL A 38 -5.49 -3.02 -2.65
N ILE A 39 -5.60 -2.10 -3.59
CA ILE A 39 -5.33 -2.35 -5.01
C ILE A 39 -4.49 -1.19 -5.52
N ILE A 40 -3.39 -1.49 -6.19
CA ILE A 40 -2.63 -0.47 -6.90
C ILE A 40 -3.34 -0.23 -8.22
N GLU A 41 -3.80 1.00 -8.45
CA GLU A 41 -4.57 1.34 -9.63
C GLU A 41 -3.71 1.94 -10.74
N GLN A 42 -2.71 2.71 -10.37
CA GLN A 42 -1.84 3.40 -11.32
C GLN A 42 -0.46 3.60 -10.73
N VAL A 43 0.51 3.70 -11.63
CA VAL A 43 1.88 4.06 -11.27
C VAL A 43 2.25 5.26 -12.14
N ALA A 44 2.81 6.30 -11.54
CA ALA A 44 3.25 7.47 -12.28
C ALA A 44 4.29 7.09 -13.33
N PRO A 45 4.45 7.89 -14.40
CA PRO A 45 5.35 7.53 -15.51
C PRO A 45 6.78 7.18 -15.10
N LEU A 46 7.28 7.75 -14.01
CA LEU A 46 8.63 7.46 -13.51
C LEU A 46 8.64 6.42 -12.38
N GLY A 47 7.49 5.76 -12.14
CA GLY A 47 7.38 4.71 -11.12
C GLY A 47 6.96 5.19 -9.74
N ASP A 48 6.84 6.50 -9.53
CA ASP A 48 6.55 7.08 -8.23
C ASP A 48 5.88 8.45 -8.40
N PRO A 49 4.80 8.78 -7.70
CA PRO A 49 4.09 7.93 -6.71
C PRO A 49 3.18 6.89 -7.35
N ILE A 50 2.60 6.04 -6.53
CA ILE A 50 1.59 5.08 -6.97
C ILE A 50 0.21 5.51 -6.44
N SER A 51 -0.83 5.21 -7.22
CA SER A 51 -2.21 5.49 -6.84
C SER A 51 -2.85 4.20 -6.34
N ILE A 52 -3.42 4.24 -5.14
CA ILE A 52 -3.92 3.06 -4.44
C ILE A 52 -5.36 3.31 -4.01
N GLU A 53 -6.20 2.28 -4.15
CA GLU A 53 -7.52 2.26 -3.55
C GLU A 53 -7.43 1.47 -2.25
N VAL A 54 -7.84 2.08 -1.13
CA VAL A 54 -7.88 1.47 0.18
C VAL A 54 -9.08 2.01 0.95
N ALA A 55 -9.82 1.12 1.63
CA ALA A 55 -10.97 1.50 2.46
C ALA A 55 -11.98 2.39 1.74
N GLY A 56 -12.14 2.21 0.43
CA GLY A 56 -13.05 3.02 -0.38
C GLY A 56 -12.50 4.36 -0.83
N TYR A 57 -11.26 4.66 -0.53
CA TYR A 57 -10.60 5.90 -0.93
C TYR A 57 -9.51 5.64 -1.94
N ARG A 58 -9.23 6.66 -2.75
CA ARG A 58 -8.10 6.64 -3.65
C ARG A 58 -7.03 7.59 -3.11
N LEU A 59 -5.84 7.07 -2.89
CA LEU A 59 -4.74 7.82 -2.31
C LEU A 59 -3.48 7.66 -3.14
N SER A 60 -2.63 8.69 -3.11
CA SER A 60 -1.27 8.59 -3.65
C SER A 60 -0.32 8.20 -2.54
N LEU A 61 0.58 7.28 -2.84
CA LEU A 61 1.55 6.80 -1.87
C LEU A 61 2.93 6.77 -2.53
N ARG A 62 3.92 7.23 -1.82
CA ARG A 62 5.30 7.13 -2.31
C ARG A 62 5.75 5.69 -2.29
N LEU A 63 6.61 5.32 -3.23
CA LEU A 63 7.08 3.96 -3.35
C LEU A 63 7.83 3.50 -2.09
N ASN A 64 8.62 4.37 -1.47
CA ASN A 64 9.31 4.03 -0.24
C ASN A 64 8.33 3.82 0.93
N GLU A 65 7.19 4.49 0.92
CA GLU A 65 6.14 4.26 1.91
C GLU A 65 5.48 2.91 1.68
N ALA A 66 5.18 2.58 0.42
CA ALA A 66 4.61 1.28 0.07
C ALA A 66 5.55 0.12 0.42
N SER A 67 6.86 0.35 0.36
CA SER A 67 7.84 -0.66 0.73
C SER A 67 7.83 -1.01 2.22
N LYS A 68 7.18 -0.20 3.05
CA LYS A 68 7.04 -0.41 4.48
C LYS A 68 5.79 -1.20 4.85
N ILE A 69 4.95 -1.52 3.88
CA ILE A 69 3.68 -2.22 4.11
C ILE A 69 3.83 -3.66 3.60
N PHE A 70 3.62 -4.62 4.50
CA PHE A 70 3.62 -6.04 4.14
C PHE A 70 2.20 -6.47 3.85
N VAL A 71 2.02 -7.21 2.77
CA VAL A 71 0.71 -7.64 2.29
C VAL A 71 0.72 -9.14 2.00
N SER A 72 -0.48 -9.72 2.01
CA SER A 72 -0.68 -11.10 1.59
C SER A 72 -1.55 -11.13 0.34
N GLU A 73 -1.23 -12.07 -0.55
CA GLU A 73 -2.05 -12.31 -1.74
C GLU A 73 -3.19 -13.26 -1.37
N PRO A 74 -4.33 -13.17 -2.06
CA PRO A 74 -5.45 -14.10 -1.82
C PRO A 74 -5.12 -15.53 -2.18
#